data_38cd94ac377eedcdcf51675c0f298d9b
#
_entry.id   38cd94ac377eedcdcf51675c0f298d9b
#
_cell.length_a   1.000
_cell.length_b   1.000
_cell.length_c   1.000
_cell.angle_alpha   90.00
_cell.angle_beta   90.00
_cell.angle_gamma   90.00
#
_symmetry.space_group_name_H-M   'P 1'
#
loop_
_entity.id
_entity.type
_entity.pdbx_description
1 polymer ?
#
loop_
_entity_poly.entity_id
_entity_poly.type
_entity_poly.pdbx_seq_one_letter_code
_entity_poly.pdbx_strand_id
1 'polypeptide(L)'
;GKRRSMVEMEVQRVQVSSRSYHRVVLRAKQGDANLHIVIGPAEARAISMAHRGQKPARPLSYDMARALLDEAGARIEQVAIIDLQDGIYYAEIHVLDEGGQERIIDSRPSDAIALALRSNAPIFADESVLEDEEDDWDEDVELSLESTPSGDSEPPAGSVTLDELLAASEHPLTEREECE
;
A
#
# COMPACT_ATOMS: atom_id res chain seq x y z
N GLY A 1 -24.71 19.69 -8.72
CA GLY A 1 -23.60 18.78 -8.67
C GLY A 1 -23.83 17.62 -9.64
N LYS A 2 -22.82 17.35 -10.49
CA LYS A 2 -22.85 16.19 -11.39
C LYS A 2 -22.92 14.94 -10.51
N ARG A 3 -23.95 14.10 -10.70
CA ARG A 3 -24.07 12.86 -9.96
C ARG A 3 -22.94 11.93 -10.44
N ARG A 4 -22.01 11.56 -9.56
CA ARG A 4 -20.93 10.63 -9.88
C ARG A 4 -21.52 9.23 -10.11
N SER A 5 -21.10 8.58 -11.17
CA SER A 5 -21.42 7.17 -11.42
C SER A 5 -20.29 6.33 -10.89
N MET A 6 -20.55 5.58 -9.83
CA MET A 6 -19.54 4.81 -9.10
C MET A 6 -19.66 3.33 -9.46
N VAL A 7 -18.53 2.71 -9.79
CA VAL A 7 -18.43 1.29 -10.12
C VAL A 7 -17.69 0.59 -9.00
N GLU A 8 -18.22 -0.52 -8.52
CA GLU A 8 -17.55 -1.34 -7.52
C GLU A 8 -16.40 -2.12 -8.16
N MET A 9 -15.23 -2.01 -7.55
CA MET A 9 -13.98 -2.58 -8.03
C MET A 9 -13.45 -3.63 -7.06
N GLU A 10 -12.61 -4.51 -7.57
CA GLU A 10 -11.80 -5.42 -6.75
C GLU A 10 -10.34 -5.37 -7.18
N VAL A 11 -9.43 -5.65 -6.25
CA VAL A 11 -8.02 -5.79 -6.59
C VAL A 11 -7.85 -7.09 -7.36
N GLN A 12 -7.42 -6.99 -8.61
CA GLN A 12 -7.13 -8.15 -9.44
C GLN A 12 -5.72 -8.67 -9.17
N ARG A 13 -4.74 -7.79 -9.23
CA ARG A 13 -3.32 -8.12 -9.04
C ARG A 13 -2.48 -6.89 -8.72
N VAL A 14 -1.28 -7.14 -8.22
CA VAL A 14 -0.20 -6.14 -8.11
C VAL A 14 0.92 -6.59 -9.04
N GLN A 15 1.37 -5.71 -9.92
CA GLN A 15 2.36 -5.99 -10.96
C GLN A 15 3.65 -5.20 -10.73
N VAL A 16 4.77 -5.77 -11.17
CA VAL A 16 6.07 -5.10 -11.25
C VAL A 16 6.55 -5.14 -12.69
N SER A 17 6.83 -3.98 -13.27
CA SER A 17 7.40 -3.92 -14.62
C SER A 17 8.87 -4.31 -14.63
N SER A 18 9.41 -4.60 -15.83
CA SER A 18 10.85 -4.84 -16.06
C SER A 18 11.74 -3.66 -15.62
N ARG A 19 11.17 -2.45 -15.52
CA ARG A 19 11.84 -1.24 -15.02
C ARG A 19 11.63 -0.99 -13.52
N SER A 20 11.15 -2.00 -12.78
CA SER A 20 10.89 -1.92 -11.34
C SER A 20 9.80 -0.91 -10.94
N TYR A 21 8.91 -0.54 -11.84
CA TYR A 21 7.70 0.19 -11.51
C TYR A 21 6.65 -0.78 -10.97
N HIS A 22 5.92 -0.36 -9.96
CA HIS A 22 4.84 -1.12 -9.37
C HIS A 22 3.50 -0.51 -9.74
N ARG A 23 2.51 -1.35 -10.03
CA ARG A 23 1.12 -0.90 -10.20
C ARG A 23 0.15 -1.85 -9.54
N VAL A 24 -0.96 -1.33 -9.06
CA VAL A 24 -2.14 -2.11 -8.69
C VAL A 24 -3.13 -2.07 -9.84
N VAL A 25 -3.68 -3.24 -10.16
CA VAL A 25 -4.74 -3.39 -11.15
C VAL A 25 -6.04 -3.67 -10.42
N LEU A 26 -7.01 -2.78 -10.59
CA LEU A 26 -8.37 -2.97 -10.15
C LEU A 26 -9.22 -3.38 -11.35
N ARG A 27 -10.19 -4.26 -11.12
CA ARG A 27 -11.17 -4.68 -12.10
C ARG A 27 -12.57 -4.42 -11.57
N ALA A 28 -13.48 -3.99 -12.44
CA ALA A 28 -14.90 -3.89 -12.10
C ALA A 28 -15.45 -5.26 -11.72
N LYS A 29 -16.21 -5.34 -10.63
CA LYS A 29 -16.90 -6.58 -10.25
C LYS A 29 -17.97 -6.98 -11.25
N GLN A 30 -18.50 -6.00 -11.98
CA GLN A 30 -19.45 -6.21 -13.06
C GLN A 30 -18.97 -5.46 -14.30
N GLY A 31 -18.83 -6.17 -15.41
CA GLY A 31 -18.28 -5.63 -16.66
C GLY A 31 -16.80 -5.86 -16.82
N ASP A 32 -16.17 -5.17 -17.77
CA ASP A 32 -14.79 -5.39 -18.19
C ASP A 32 -13.87 -4.19 -17.90
N ALA A 33 -14.40 -3.14 -17.28
CA ALA A 33 -13.61 -1.94 -16.98
C ALA A 33 -12.50 -2.24 -15.97
N ASN A 34 -11.34 -1.64 -16.21
CA ASN A 34 -10.15 -1.77 -15.38
C ASN A 34 -9.66 -0.40 -14.92
N LEU A 35 -8.78 -0.40 -13.96
CA LEU A 35 -8.07 0.79 -13.50
C LEU A 35 -6.66 0.42 -13.09
N HIS A 36 -5.68 1.06 -13.71
CA HIS A 36 -4.27 0.82 -13.47
C HIS A 36 -3.66 2.01 -12.73
N ILE A 37 -3.12 1.78 -11.55
CA ILE A 37 -2.54 2.86 -10.72
C ILE A 37 -1.10 2.53 -10.40
N VAL A 38 -0.17 3.37 -10.83
CA VAL A 38 1.25 3.27 -10.47
C VAL A 38 1.41 3.67 -9.00
N ILE A 39 2.11 2.84 -8.24
CA ILE A 39 2.28 2.97 -6.79
C ILE A 39 3.73 2.74 -6.40
N GLY A 40 4.10 3.12 -5.17
CA GLY A 40 5.42 2.84 -4.63
C GLY A 40 5.60 1.36 -4.22
N PRO A 41 6.85 0.90 -4.06
CA PRO A 41 7.14 -0.49 -3.70
C PRO A 41 6.61 -0.87 -2.31
N ALA A 42 6.62 0.04 -1.35
CA ALA A 42 6.09 -0.21 -0.02
C ALA A 42 4.57 -0.38 -0.03
N GLU A 43 3.86 0.48 -0.78
CA GLU A 43 2.42 0.41 -0.99
C GLU A 43 2.04 -0.87 -1.74
N ALA A 44 2.78 -1.22 -2.80
CA ALA A 44 2.59 -2.44 -3.56
C ALA A 44 2.68 -3.69 -2.67
N ARG A 45 3.72 -3.74 -1.82
CA ARG A 45 3.89 -4.82 -0.85
C ARG A 45 2.72 -4.90 0.13
N ALA A 46 2.29 -3.77 0.69
CA ALA A 46 1.20 -3.71 1.65
C ALA A 46 -0.12 -4.19 1.05
N ILE A 47 -0.44 -3.77 -0.19
CA ILE A 47 -1.64 -4.19 -0.92
C ILE A 47 -1.55 -5.69 -1.25
N SER A 48 -0.42 -6.15 -1.80
CA SER A 48 -0.23 -7.56 -2.17
C SER A 48 -0.38 -8.50 -0.97
N MET A 49 0.22 -8.15 0.18
CA MET A 49 0.08 -8.95 1.41
C MET A 49 -1.37 -9.05 1.85
N ALA A 50 -2.10 -7.91 1.90
CA ALA A 50 -3.51 -7.91 2.30
C ALA A 50 -4.38 -8.67 1.31
N HIS A 51 -4.17 -8.49 0.01
CA HIS A 51 -4.90 -9.20 -1.05
C HIS A 51 -4.74 -10.72 -0.97
N ARG A 52 -3.54 -11.20 -0.60
CA ARG A 52 -3.23 -12.63 -0.41
C ARG A 52 -3.57 -13.17 0.98
N GLY A 53 -4.10 -12.35 1.87
CA GLY A 53 -4.41 -12.73 3.25
C GLY A 53 -3.16 -13.02 4.11
N GLN A 54 -2.01 -12.52 3.70
CA GLN A 54 -0.75 -12.67 4.42
C GLN A 54 -0.66 -11.66 5.57
N LYS A 55 -0.19 -12.13 6.73
CA LYS A 55 0.03 -11.27 7.90
C LYS A 55 1.52 -11.01 8.07
N PRO A 56 1.95 -9.75 8.21
CA PRO A 56 3.33 -9.44 8.54
C PRO A 56 3.67 -9.86 9.97
N ALA A 57 4.95 -10.12 10.27
CA ALA A 57 5.41 -10.44 11.61
C ALA A 57 5.16 -9.30 12.62
N ARG A 58 5.20 -8.07 12.15
CA ARG A 58 4.83 -6.86 12.91
C ARG A 58 3.84 -6.03 12.10
N PRO A 59 2.90 -5.32 12.77
CA PRO A 59 1.92 -4.49 12.08
C PRO A 59 2.59 -3.46 11.15
N LEU A 60 2.12 -3.36 9.91
CA LEU A 60 2.44 -2.27 9.01
C LEU A 60 1.67 -1.01 9.41
N SER A 61 2.03 0.14 8.82
CA SER A 61 1.34 1.41 9.09
C SER A 61 -0.17 1.33 8.86
N TYR A 62 -0.60 0.59 7.86
CA TYR A 62 -2.02 0.39 7.55
C TYR A 62 -2.75 -0.50 8.59
N ASP A 63 -2.05 -1.51 9.12
CA ASP A 63 -2.59 -2.35 10.19
C ASP A 63 -2.76 -1.52 11.47
N MET A 64 -1.78 -0.66 11.77
CA MET A 64 -1.83 0.28 12.89
C MET A 64 -2.94 1.32 12.70
N ALA A 65 -3.05 1.91 11.51
CA ALA A 65 -4.09 2.90 11.20
C ALA A 65 -5.49 2.32 11.38
N ARG A 66 -5.72 1.09 10.91
CA ARG A 66 -6.97 0.38 11.12
C ARG A 66 -7.23 0.16 12.62
N ALA A 67 -6.23 -0.32 13.36
CA ALA A 67 -6.37 -0.55 14.81
C ALA A 67 -6.70 0.74 15.57
N LEU A 68 -6.11 1.88 15.18
CA LEU A 68 -6.43 3.19 15.77
C LEU A 68 -7.89 3.60 15.51
N LEU A 69 -8.42 3.32 14.32
CA LEU A 69 -9.83 3.56 14.00
C LEU A 69 -10.74 2.68 14.85
N ASP A 70 -10.44 1.39 14.95
CA ASP A 70 -11.21 0.43 15.74
C ASP A 70 -11.26 0.85 17.22
N GLU A 71 -10.12 1.26 17.81
CA GLU A 71 -10.05 1.75 19.19
C GLU A 71 -10.82 3.08 19.40
N ALA A 72 -10.91 3.91 18.35
CA ALA A 72 -11.71 5.14 18.36
C ALA A 72 -13.21 4.89 18.11
N GLY A 73 -13.65 3.65 18.00
CA GLY A 73 -15.04 3.31 17.69
C GLY A 73 -15.47 3.66 16.26
N ALA A 74 -14.50 3.91 15.37
CA ALA A 74 -14.76 4.27 13.99
C ALA A 74 -14.48 3.08 13.06
N ARG A 75 -15.14 3.07 11.90
CA ARG A 75 -14.91 2.01 10.89
C ARG A 75 -14.88 2.61 9.48
N ILE A 76 -14.09 2.01 8.63
CA ILE A 76 -14.10 2.32 7.19
C ILE A 76 -15.32 1.64 6.58
N GLU A 77 -16.20 2.44 5.96
CA GLU A 77 -17.39 1.95 5.29
C GLU A 77 -17.12 1.61 3.83
N GLN A 78 -16.40 2.49 3.15
CA GLN A 78 -15.97 2.30 1.76
C GLN A 78 -14.78 3.20 1.44
N VAL A 79 -14.13 2.93 0.32
CA VAL A 79 -13.19 3.84 -0.30
C VAL A 79 -13.57 4.10 -1.75
N ALA A 80 -13.24 5.26 -2.27
CA ALA A 80 -13.61 5.67 -3.61
C ALA A 80 -12.45 6.38 -4.32
N ILE A 81 -12.12 5.95 -5.54
CA ILE A 81 -11.20 6.66 -6.42
C ILE A 81 -12.07 7.58 -7.29
N ILE A 82 -11.91 8.88 -7.10
CA ILE A 82 -12.92 9.85 -7.49
C ILE A 82 -12.54 10.76 -8.65
N ASP A 83 -11.25 10.88 -8.96
CA ASP A 83 -10.78 11.81 -9.97
C ASP A 83 -9.36 11.48 -10.43
N LEU A 84 -9.01 11.98 -11.61
CA LEU A 84 -7.68 11.96 -12.20
C LEU A 84 -7.37 13.34 -12.76
N GLN A 85 -6.41 14.04 -12.15
CA GLN A 85 -5.97 15.37 -12.59
C GLN A 85 -4.46 15.37 -12.80
N ASP A 86 -4.02 15.79 -13.98
CA ASP A 86 -2.60 15.88 -14.31
C ASP A 86 -1.79 14.60 -14.01
N GLY A 87 -2.39 13.43 -14.24
CA GLY A 87 -1.79 12.13 -13.96
C GLY A 87 -1.79 11.71 -12.49
N ILE A 88 -2.46 12.47 -11.62
CA ILE A 88 -2.58 12.19 -10.19
C ILE A 88 -4.01 11.72 -9.88
N TYR A 89 -4.15 10.53 -9.34
CA TYR A 89 -5.43 10.02 -8.86
C TYR A 89 -5.75 10.53 -7.46
N TYR A 90 -7.02 10.85 -7.25
CA TYR A 90 -7.58 11.27 -5.98
C TYR A 90 -8.52 10.19 -5.44
N ALA A 91 -8.44 9.95 -4.13
CA ALA A 91 -9.31 8.99 -3.47
C ALA A 91 -9.88 9.55 -2.16
N GLU A 92 -10.98 8.99 -1.75
CA GLU A 92 -11.69 9.30 -0.50
C GLU A 92 -11.84 8.03 0.32
N ILE A 93 -11.66 8.15 1.63
CA ILE A 93 -11.98 7.11 2.60
C ILE A 93 -13.22 7.57 3.36
N HIS A 94 -14.30 6.82 3.27
CA HIS A 94 -15.53 7.07 4.01
C HIS A 94 -15.48 6.31 5.33
N VAL A 95 -15.50 7.06 6.41
CA VAL A 95 -15.42 6.53 7.78
C VAL A 95 -16.71 6.86 8.52
N LEU A 96 -17.28 5.87 9.19
CA LEU A 96 -18.34 6.10 10.16
C LEU A 96 -17.71 6.21 11.55
N ASP A 97 -18.00 7.31 12.25
CA ASP A 97 -17.58 7.49 13.64
C ASP A 97 -18.47 6.69 14.61
N GLU A 98 -18.12 6.68 15.89
CA GLU A 98 -18.87 5.99 16.95
C GLU A 98 -20.34 6.41 16.99
N GLY A 99 -20.65 7.66 16.66
CA GLY A 99 -22.01 8.19 16.57
C GLY A 99 -22.76 7.82 15.29
N GLY A 100 -22.10 7.11 14.37
CA GLY A 100 -22.66 6.76 13.06
C GLY A 100 -22.66 7.91 12.06
N GLN A 101 -21.92 8.98 12.33
CA GLN A 101 -21.75 10.10 11.40
C GLN A 101 -20.66 9.79 10.41
N GLU A 102 -20.96 10.00 9.12
CA GLU A 102 -20.00 9.85 8.04
C GLU A 102 -18.96 10.97 8.05
N ARG A 103 -17.70 10.59 7.90
CA ARG A 103 -16.54 11.45 7.70
C ARG A 103 -15.83 11.05 6.42
N ILE A 104 -15.52 12.02 5.59
CA ILE A 104 -14.79 11.80 4.33
C ILE A 104 -13.37 12.31 4.52
N ILE A 105 -12.40 11.45 4.25
CA ILE A 105 -10.97 11.73 4.40
C ILE A 105 -10.32 11.66 3.03
N ASP A 106 -9.62 12.71 2.63
CA ASP A 106 -8.79 12.72 1.42
C ASP A 106 -7.62 11.76 1.56
N SER A 107 -7.31 11.02 0.50
CA SER A 107 -6.28 9.98 0.53
C SER A 107 -5.66 9.75 -0.84
N ARG A 108 -4.44 9.22 -0.84
CA ARG A 108 -3.90 8.60 -2.05
C ARG A 108 -4.64 7.28 -2.32
N PRO A 109 -4.85 6.89 -3.60
CA PRO A 109 -5.51 5.63 -3.94
C PRO A 109 -4.85 4.41 -3.29
N SER A 110 -3.52 4.34 -3.29
CA SER A 110 -2.77 3.22 -2.68
C SER A 110 -3.06 3.04 -1.19
N ASP A 111 -3.16 4.15 -0.44
CA ASP A 111 -3.48 4.13 0.99
C ASP A 111 -4.93 3.70 1.24
N ALA A 112 -5.86 4.25 0.45
CA ALA A 112 -7.27 3.87 0.51
C ALA A 112 -7.48 2.39 0.22
N ILE A 113 -6.86 1.85 -0.84
CA ILE A 113 -6.93 0.43 -1.21
C ILE A 113 -6.33 -0.46 -0.10
N ALA A 114 -5.14 -0.10 0.41
CA ALA A 114 -4.47 -0.87 1.46
C ALA A 114 -5.30 -0.96 2.75
N LEU A 115 -6.01 0.11 3.10
CA LEU A 115 -6.92 0.16 4.24
C LEU A 115 -8.23 -0.58 3.97
N ALA A 116 -8.81 -0.44 2.77
CA ALA A 116 -10.04 -1.13 2.37
C ALA A 116 -9.87 -2.65 2.48
N LEU A 117 -8.78 -3.21 1.96
CA LEU A 117 -8.48 -4.64 2.04
C LEU A 117 -8.37 -5.14 3.47
N ARG A 118 -7.80 -4.34 4.39
CA ARG A 118 -7.67 -4.69 5.80
C ARG A 118 -8.95 -4.56 6.60
N SER A 119 -9.87 -3.75 6.12
CA SER A 119 -11.17 -3.47 6.75
C SER A 119 -12.32 -4.25 6.14
N ASN A 120 -12.06 -5.05 5.09
CA ASN A 120 -13.07 -5.69 4.25
C ASN A 120 -14.10 -4.68 3.72
N ALA A 121 -13.66 -3.45 3.45
CA ALA A 121 -14.50 -2.40 2.92
C ALA A 121 -14.52 -2.45 1.39
N PRO A 122 -15.66 -2.16 0.74
CA PRO A 122 -15.74 -2.11 -0.70
C PRO A 122 -14.91 -0.96 -1.28
N ILE A 123 -14.41 -1.18 -2.50
CA ILE A 123 -13.64 -0.20 -3.27
C ILE A 123 -14.52 0.24 -4.44
N PHE A 124 -14.66 1.54 -4.64
CA PHE A 124 -15.38 2.12 -5.76
C PHE A 124 -14.44 2.99 -6.61
N ALA A 125 -14.78 3.15 -7.87
CA ALA A 125 -14.15 4.13 -8.76
C ALA A 125 -15.22 4.90 -9.54
N ASP A 126 -14.99 6.20 -9.76
CA ASP A 126 -15.83 6.98 -10.67
C ASP A 126 -15.62 6.49 -12.10
N GLU A 127 -16.70 6.37 -12.88
CA GLU A 127 -16.61 5.93 -14.29
C GLU A 127 -15.63 6.78 -15.11
N SER A 128 -15.43 8.04 -14.75
CA SER A 128 -14.53 8.95 -15.46
C SER A 128 -13.05 8.59 -15.35
N VAL A 129 -12.66 7.75 -14.40
CA VAL A 129 -11.27 7.31 -14.21
C VAL A 129 -11.02 5.90 -14.71
N LEU A 130 -12.04 5.21 -15.20
CA LEU A 130 -11.92 3.82 -15.67
C LEU A 130 -11.34 3.76 -17.09
N GLU A 131 -10.69 2.65 -17.37
CA GLU A 131 -10.10 2.31 -18.66
C GLU A 131 -10.84 1.11 -19.24
N ASP A 132 -11.13 1.16 -20.55
CA ASP A 132 -11.87 0.10 -21.25
C ASP A 132 -10.97 -1.04 -21.76
N GLU A 133 -9.64 -0.86 -21.80
CA GLU A 133 -8.70 -1.82 -22.35
C GLU A 133 -7.53 -2.12 -21.39
N GLU A 134 -6.98 -3.33 -21.52
CA GLU A 134 -5.73 -3.69 -20.86
C GLU A 134 -4.60 -2.92 -21.55
N ASP A 135 -3.90 -2.08 -20.78
CA ASP A 135 -2.75 -1.32 -21.24
C ASP A 135 -1.58 -2.28 -21.57
N ASP A 136 -0.85 -1.99 -22.65
CA ASP A 136 0.38 -2.68 -23.05
C ASP A 136 1.51 -2.36 -22.05
N TRP A 137 1.37 -2.89 -20.84
CA TRP A 137 2.41 -2.85 -19.83
C TRP A 137 3.45 -3.92 -20.15
N ASP A 138 4.71 -3.50 -20.42
CA ASP A 138 5.85 -4.41 -20.66
C ASP A 138 5.86 -5.61 -19.72
N GLU A 139 6.02 -6.81 -20.27
CA GLU A 139 5.91 -8.14 -19.65
C GLU A 139 6.03 -8.15 -18.13
N ASP A 140 4.87 -8.31 -17.50
CA ASP A 140 4.70 -8.21 -16.06
C ASP A 140 5.19 -9.44 -15.33
N VAL A 141 6.07 -9.22 -14.39
CA VAL A 141 6.34 -10.20 -13.34
C VAL A 141 5.33 -9.96 -12.23
N GLU A 142 4.38 -10.87 -12.03
CA GLU A 142 3.52 -10.86 -10.85
C GLU A 142 4.40 -10.87 -9.60
N LEU A 143 4.15 -9.96 -8.67
CA LEU A 143 4.92 -9.86 -7.44
C LEU A 143 4.73 -11.12 -6.60
N SER A 144 5.55 -12.15 -6.88
CA SER A 144 5.65 -13.31 -6.03
C SER A 144 6.36 -12.89 -4.76
N LEU A 145 5.59 -12.66 -3.70
CA LEU A 145 6.16 -12.62 -2.36
C LEU A 145 6.54 -14.07 -2.01
N GLU A 146 7.68 -14.49 -2.51
CA GLU A 146 8.26 -15.74 -2.01
C GLU A 146 8.40 -15.60 -0.50
N SER A 147 7.84 -16.57 0.19
CA SER A 147 8.11 -16.83 1.60
C SER A 147 9.62 -16.74 1.80
N THR A 148 10.09 -15.91 2.72
CA THR A 148 11.48 -15.90 3.16
C THR A 148 11.95 -17.34 3.31
N PRO A 149 13.04 -17.76 2.66
CA PRO A 149 13.59 -19.07 2.90
C PRO A 149 13.97 -19.13 4.37
N SER A 150 13.35 -20.05 5.08
CA SER A 150 13.79 -20.46 6.40
C SER A 150 15.12 -21.16 6.24
N GLY A 151 16.17 -20.57 6.76
CA GLY A 151 17.38 -21.29 7.14
C GLY A 151 18.47 -21.42 6.08
N ASP A 152 19.63 -20.96 6.46
CA ASP A 152 20.97 -21.37 5.99
C ASP A 152 21.31 -21.10 4.50
N SER A 153 21.46 -19.84 4.17
CA SER A 153 22.37 -19.44 3.10
C SER A 153 23.34 -18.39 3.62
N GLU A 154 24.60 -18.69 3.57
CA GLU A 154 25.70 -17.74 3.85
C GLU A 154 25.47 -16.42 3.10
N PRO A 155 25.67 -15.27 3.75
CA PRO A 155 25.57 -13.99 3.09
C PRO A 155 26.61 -13.90 1.96
N PRO A 156 26.26 -13.23 0.83
CA PRO A 156 27.19 -13.08 -0.29
C PRO A 156 28.45 -12.36 0.19
N ALA A 157 29.61 -12.82 -0.28
CA ALA A 157 30.91 -12.25 0.04
C ALA A 157 30.93 -10.75 -0.22
N GLY A 158 31.05 -9.95 0.85
CA GLY A 158 31.02 -8.49 0.83
C GLY A 158 29.91 -7.82 1.66
N SER A 159 29.04 -8.59 2.31
CA SER A 159 28.07 -8.03 3.26
C SER A 159 28.75 -7.81 4.61
N VAL A 160 28.76 -6.57 5.08
CA VAL A 160 29.20 -6.20 6.45
C VAL A 160 28.13 -6.69 7.42
N THR A 161 28.53 -7.44 8.43
CA THR A 161 27.61 -7.89 9.49
C THR A 161 27.34 -6.77 10.48
N LEU A 162 26.22 -6.86 11.20
CA LEU A 162 25.87 -5.90 12.24
C LEU A 162 26.97 -5.79 13.33
N ASP A 163 27.63 -6.91 13.62
CA ASP A 163 28.73 -6.94 14.59
C ASP A 163 29.98 -6.18 14.10
N GLU A 164 30.27 -6.20 12.80
CA GLU A 164 31.33 -5.39 12.21
C GLU A 164 31.00 -3.91 12.22
N LEU A 165 29.71 -3.54 12.04
CA LEU A 165 29.27 -2.14 12.16
C LEU A 165 29.32 -1.64 13.60
N LEU A 166 29.00 -2.48 14.57
CA LEU A 166 29.07 -2.14 16.00
C LEU A 166 30.51 -2.04 16.48
N ALA A 167 31.41 -2.91 16.02
CA ALA A 167 32.83 -2.86 16.33
C ALA A 167 33.53 -1.60 15.77
N ALA A 168 33.05 -1.08 14.64
CA ALA A 168 33.57 0.16 14.04
C ALA A 168 33.17 1.44 14.80
N SER A 169 32.18 1.36 15.69
CA SER A 169 31.68 2.50 16.47
C SER A 169 32.34 2.72 17.82
N GLU A 170 33.23 1.82 18.25
CA GLU A 170 34.02 2.00 19.48
C GLU A 170 35.27 2.86 19.21
N HIS A 171 35.07 4.18 19.01
CA HIS A 171 36.11 5.15 19.18
C HIS A 171 36.14 5.54 20.65
N PRO A 172 37.30 5.39 21.34
CA PRO A 172 37.43 5.90 22.69
C PRO A 172 37.37 7.43 22.66
N LEU A 173 36.45 7.97 23.45
CA LEU A 173 36.42 9.40 23.76
C LEU A 173 37.72 9.74 24.47
N THR A 174 38.66 10.33 23.73
CA THR A 174 39.86 10.92 24.29
C THR A 174 39.47 12.05 25.23
N GLU A 175 40.07 11.94 26.42
CA GLU A 175 40.05 12.84 27.55
C GLU A 175 40.08 14.32 27.16
N ARG A 176 39.15 15.08 27.74
CA ARG A 176 39.29 16.54 27.79
C ARG A 176 40.41 16.87 28.78
N GLU A 177 41.49 17.42 28.27
CA GLU A 177 42.47 18.12 29.10
C GLU A 177 41.78 19.31 29.80
N GLU A 178 41.87 19.28 31.13
CA GLU A 178 41.58 20.43 31.96
C GLU A 178 42.71 21.46 31.71
N CYS A 179 42.35 22.66 31.31
CA CYS A 179 43.17 23.84 31.38
C CYS A 179 42.79 24.65 32.63
N GLU A 180 43.79 24.89 33.45
CA GLU A 180 43.80 25.87 34.52
C GLU A 180 43.56 27.32 34.03
#